data_be1170abb213970718e0bf306b889ca0
#
_entry.id   be1170abb213970718e0bf306b889ca0
#
_cell.length_a   1.000
_cell.length_b   1.000
_cell.length_c   1.000
_cell.angle_alpha   90.00
_cell.angle_beta   90.00
_cell.angle_gamma   90.00
#
_symmetry.space_group_name_H-M   'P 1'
#
loop_
_entity.id
_entity.type
_entity.pdbx_description
1 polymer ?
#
loop_
_entity_poly.entity_id
_entity_poly.type
_entity_poly.pdbx_seq_one_letter_code
_entity_poly.pdbx_strand_id
1 'polypeptide(L)'
;MKKRSLIEGTIICLLGVLSLTSCSNNTNSIKMKGSDTEVNLAVNLAENFTKLDPTFSIAISGGGSGLGITSLMNGQADIANSSRPLSEEEKQQFKDLNIAIKTVVFAEDATAFVVHKDLPLDEIDTETLSKILSGEIKNWSEITEFKYPINIYGRQSSSGTHSFVKKKLKIEFTNAAKEMTGNAQILEGVKADKTGIGYVGAGYVAHDPSASQGVKILKIKDKEGLGAISPLDQSAINAGTYFFQRPLYQFILADSWEKVRPFINFERSESGRQLISDHGYYILENQKNEI
;
A
#
# COMPACT_ATOMS: atom_id res chain seq x y z
N MET A 1 51.97 49.82 29.80
CA MET A 1 51.54 48.80 28.78
C MET A 1 50.89 47.61 29.49
N LYS A 2 49.63 47.68 29.94
CA LYS A 2 48.88 46.52 30.48
C LYS A 2 47.39 46.91 30.67
N LYS A 3 46.66 47.24 29.61
CA LYS A 3 45.18 47.44 29.66
C LYS A 3 44.42 47.02 28.39
N ARG A 4 45.03 46.20 27.49
CA ARG A 4 44.36 45.76 26.26
C ARG A 4 43.91 44.29 26.21
N SER A 5 44.19 43.52 27.27
CA SER A 5 43.95 42.06 27.28
C SER A 5 42.64 41.62 27.93
N LEU A 6 41.87 42.53 28.57
CA LEU A 6 40.62 42.12 29.26
C LEU A 6 39.32 42.29 28.45
N ILE A 7 39.39 43.01 27.33
CA ILE A 7 38.17 43.30 26.50
C ILE A 7 37.95 42.23 25.43
N GLU A 8 39.01 41.54 24.97
CA GLU A 8 38.89 40.51 23.91
C GLU A 8 38.38 39.18 24.48
N GLY A 9 38.57 38.90 25.79
CA GLY A 9 38.05 37.65 26.39
C GLY A 9 36.53 37.65 26.64
N THR A 10 35.91 38.81 26.78
CA THR A 10 34.48 38.92 27.11
C THR A 10 33.56 38.87 25.89
N ILE A 11 34.08 39.24 24.69
CA ILE A 11 33.30 39.22 23.44
C ILE A 11 33.19 37.78 22.88
N ILE A 12 34.18 36.93 23.13
CA ILE A 12 34.17 35.51 22.65
C ILE A 12 33.19 34.66 23.41
N CYS A 13 32.92 34.95 24.71
CA CYS A 13 31.91 34.22 25.48
C CYS A 13 30.45 34.59 25.14
N LEU A 14 30.21 35.73 24.54
CA LEU A 14 28.84 36.18 24.20
C LEU A 14 28.33 35.63 22.84
N LEU A 15 29.23 35.19 21.96
CA LEU A 15 28.85 34.56 20.67
C LEU A 15 28.60 33.04 20.77
N GLY A 16 28.92 32.41 21.88
CA GLY A 16 28.74 30.96 22.07
C GLY A 16 27.35 30.52 22.54
N VAL A 17 26.44 31.44 22.87
CA VAL A 17 25.14 31.12 23.51
C VAL A 17 23.95 31.17 22.53
N LEU A 18 24.15 31.53 21.27
CA LEU A 18 23.05 31.65 20.30
C LEU A 18 22.83 30.43 19.39
N SER A 19 23.41 29.28 19.67
CA SER A 19 23.28 28.09 18.81
C SER A 19 22.49 26.93 19.44
N LEU A 20 21.75 27.18 20.52
CA LEU A 20 20.75 26.21 20.99
C LEU A 20 19.38 26.58 20.42
N THR A 21 19.30 26.66 19.08
CA THR A 21 17.99 26.53 18.43
C THR A 21 17.49 25.12 18.68
N SER A 22 16.64 25.04 19.68
CA SER A 22 15.68 24.02 19.98
C SER A 22 15.32 23.22 18.72
N CYS A 23 15.67 21.93 18.67
CA CYS A 23 14.85 20.96 17.96
C CYS A 23 13.47 21.05 18.61
N SER A 24 12.57 21.81 18.01
CA SER A 24 11.16 21.76 18.30
C SER A 24 10.77 20.30 18.14
N ASN A 25 10.49 19.60 19.22
CA ASN A 25 9.77 18.35 19.17
C ASN A 25 8.44 18.68 18.50
N ASN A 26 8.36 18.47 17.19
CA ASN A 26 7.14 18.66 16.44
C ASN A 26 6.14 17.62 16.95
N THR A 27 5.32 18.02 17.92
CA THR A 27 4.34 17.14 18.58
C THR A 27 3.34 16.55 17.59
N ASN A 28 3.22 17.15 16.40
CA ASN A 28 2.34 16.75 15.32
C ASN A 28 3.06 15.92 14.25
N SER A 29 4.21 15.33 14.55
CA SER A 29 4.87 14.40 13.62
C SER A 29 4.19 13.03 13.65
N ILE A 30 3.62 12.62 12.52
CA ILE A 30 2.97 11.31 12.31
C ILE A 30 3.89 10.41 11.50
N LYS A 31 4.10 9.19 11.97
CA LYS A 31 4.85 8.15 11.28
C LYS A 31 3.88 7.10 10.75
N MET A 32 3.83 6.95 9.43
CA MET A 32 2.99 5.98 8.73
C MET A 32 3.86 4.97 8.00
N LYS A 33 3.64 3.68 8.24
CA LYS A 33 4.40 2.61 7.59
C LYS A 33 3.50 1.48 7.13
N GLY A 34 3.91 0.75 6.09
CA GLY A 34 3.26 -0.52 5.79
C GLY A 34 3.01 -0.79 4.32
N SER A 35 1.76 -0.98 3.96
CA SER A 35 1.34 -1.45 2.65
C SER A 35 1.89 -0.59 1.51
N ASP A 36 2.56 -1.24 0.59
CA ASP A 36 3.05 -0.61 -0.63
C ASP A 36 1.93 -0.40 -1.66
N THR A 37 0.79 -1.08 -1.49
CA THR A 37 -0.38 -0.92 -2.37
C THR A 37 -0.87 0.53 -2.37
N GLU A 38 -0.94 1.14 -1.20
CA GLU A 38 -1.52 2.47 -0.97
C GLU A 38 -0.49 3.57 -0.68
N VAL A 39 0.82 3.28 -0.83
CA VAL A 39 1.87 4.25 -0.46
C VAL A 39 1.76 5.56 -1.23
N ASN A 40 1.47 5.51 -2.53
CA ASN A 40 1.33 6.72 -3.36
C ASN A 40 0.10 7.53 -2.95
N LEU A 41 -1.03 6.86 -2.66
CA LEU A 41 -2.22 7.51 -2.13
C LEU A 41 -1.94 8.17 -0.77
N ALA A 42 -1.28 7.46 0.14
CA ALA A 42 -0.93 7.97 1.46
C ALA A 42 -0.04 9.23 1.37
N VAL A 43 0.95 9.23 0.46
CA VAL A 43 1.80 10.41 0.20
C VAL A 43 0.95 11.58 -0.27
N ASN A 44 0.07 11.35 -1.24
CA ASN A 44 -0.77 12.42 -1.78
C ASN A 44 -1.75 12.99 -0.74
N LEU A 45 -2.38 12.12 0.07
CA LEU A 45 -3.24 12.55 1.18
C LEU A 45 -2.46 13.38 2.20
N ALA A 46 -1.24 12.93 2.59
CA ALA A 46 -0.40 13.64 3.54
C ALA A 46 0.06 15.01 3.00
N GLU A 47 0.46 15.10 1.74
CA GLU A 47 0.83 16.36 1.10
C GLU A 47 -0.33 17.36 1.07
N ASN A 48 -1.53 16.91 0.74
CA ASN A 48 -2.70 17.77 0.71
C ASN A 48 -3.13 18.18 2.13
N PHE A 49 -3.08 17.27 3.09
CA PHE A 49 -3.35 17.61 4.49
C PHE A 49 -2.35 18.62 5.06
N THR A 50 -1.06 18.45 4.81
CA THR A 50 -0.03 19.38 5.32
C THR A 50 -0.07 20.75 4.65
N LYS A 51 -0.63 20.87 3.43
CA LYS A 51 -0.96 22.19 2.83
C LYS A 51 -2.08 22.92 3.58
N LEU A 52 -3.05 22.16 4.13
CA LEU A 52 -4.16 22.71 4.92
C LEU A 52 -3.74 23.02 6.36
N ASP A 53 -2.91 22.17 6.95
CA ASP A 53 -2.38 22.35 8.30
C ASP A 53 -0.86 22.12 8.33
N PRO A 54 -0.06 23.19 8.09
CA PRO A 54 1.39 23.11 8.08
C PRO A 54 2.05 22.81 9.43
N THR A 55 1.26 22.73 10.52
CA THR A 55 1.78 22.32 11.83
C THR A 55 2.05 20.84 11.92
N PHE A 56 1.52 20.05 10.98
CA PHE A 56 1.76 18.62 10.87
C PHE A 56 2.92 18.26 9.95
N SER A 57 3.57 17.16 10.28
CA SER A 57 4.58 16.50 9.44
C SER A 57 4.25 15.01 9.39
N ILE A 58 4.09 14.45 8.20
CA ILE A 58 3.76 13.03 8.03
C ILE A 58 4.87 12.33 7.26
N ALA A 59 5.57 11.41 7.92
CA ALA A 59 6.60 10.58 7.32
C ALA A 59 6.01 9.24 6.89
N ILE A 60 6.12 8.90 5.61
CA ILE A 60 5.52 7.70 5.03
C ILE A 60 6.59 6.76 4.50
N SER A 61 6.45 5.48 4.75
CA SER A 61 7.28 4.43 4.16
C SER A 61 6.47 3.17 3.84
N GLY A 62 6.71 2.60 2.67
CA GLY A 62 6.17 1.31 2.25
C GLY A 62 6.91 0.12 2.88
N GLY A 63 6.91 -1.02 2.16
CA GLY A 63 7.64 -2.24 2.54
C GLY A 63 6.74 -3.42 2.90
N GLY A 64 5.42 -3.24 2.86
CA GLY A 64 4.41 -4.27 3.06
C GLY A 64 3.69 -4.18 4.40
N SER A 65 2.47 -4.71 4.42
CA SER A 65 1.56 -4.65 5.56
C SER A 65 2.16 -5.23 6.85
N GLY A 66 2.87 -6.36 6.74
CA GLY A 66 3.51 -6.98 7.89
C GLY A 66 4.59 -6.10 8.52
N LEU A 67 5.39 -5.38 7.70
CA LEU A 67 6.37 -4.43 8.20
C LEU A 67 5.70 -3.27 8.97
N GLY A 68 4.60 -2.74 8.43
CA GLY A 68 3.81 -1.69 9.09
C GLY A 68 3.29 -2.14 10.45
N ILE A 69 2.65 -3.31 10.49
CA ILE A 69 2.08 -3.89 11.71
C ILE A 69 3.17 -4.14 12.76
N THR A 70 4.32 -4.71 12.37
CA THR A 70 5.46 -4.90 13.27
C THR A 70 6.03 -3.57 13.77
N SER A 71 6.11 -2.56 12.89
CA SER A 71 6.56 -1.21 13.29
C SER A 71 5.59 -0.55 14.29
N LEU A 72 4.28 -0.78 14.13
CA LEU A 72 3.26 -0.31 15.07
C LEU A 72 3.44 -0.98 16.44
N MET A 73 3.60 -2.32 16.50
CA MET A 73 3.85 -3.07 17.74
C MET A 73 5.10 -2.57 18.49
N ASN A 74 6.12 -2.18 17.73
CA ASN A 74 7.39 -1.69 18.29
C ASN A 74 7.38 -0.17 18.61
N GLY A 75 6.25 0.52 18.48
CA GLY A 75 6.15 1.97 18.69
C GLY A 75 6.95 2.82 17.69
N GLN A 76 7.29 2.24 16.53
CA GLN A 76 8.07 2.90 15.47
C GLN A 76 7.17 3.54 14.39
N ALA A 77 5.86 3.33 14.48
CA ALA A 77 4.84 3.96 13.66
C ALA A 77 3.63 4.33 14.52
N ASP A 78 2.92 5.37 14.11
CA ASP A 78 1.64 5.79 14.70
C ASP A 78 0.47 5.14 13.95
N ILE A 79 0.65 4.93 12.64
CA ILE A 79 -0.30 4.32 11.73
C ILE A 79 0.41 3.20 10.96
N ALA A 80 -0.19 2.02 10.94
CA ALA A 80 0.20 0.94 10.04
C ALA A 80 -0.82 0.80 8.91
N ASN A 81 -0.42 1.13 7.68
CA ASN A 81 -1.22 0.87 6.49
C ASN A 81 -1.18 -0.61 6.12
N SER A 82 -2.33 -1.18 5.79
CA SER A 82 -2.44 -2.60 5.49
C SER A 82 -3.50 -2.91 4.45
N SER A 83 -3.12 -3.71 3.47
CA SER A 83 -4.01 -4.25 2.43
C SER A 83 -4.54 -5.65 2.77
N ARG A 84 -4.56 -5.99 4.05
CA ARG A 84 -5.18 -7.17 4.64
C ARG A 84 -5.56 -6.91 6.10
N PRO A 85 -6.52 -7.66 6.67
CA PRO A 85 -6.77 -7.61 8.11
C PRO A 85 -5.55 -8.15 8.90
N LEU A 86 -5.53 -7.89 10.21
CA LEU A 86 -4.59 -8.54 11.11
C LEU A 86 -4.79 -10.06 11.06
N SER A 87 -3.69 -10.81 11.10
CA SER A 87 -3.75 -12.25 11.33
C SER A 87 -4.14 -12.55 12.79
N GLU A 88 -4.53 -13.78 13.08
CA GLU A 88 -4.87 -14.19 14.45
C GLU A 88 -3.63 -14.12 15.35
N GLU A 89 -2.44 -14.45 14.81
CA GLU A 89 -1.16 -14.33 15.50
C GLU A 89 -0.84 -12.87 15.83
N GLU A 90 -1.03 -11.95 14.88
CA GLU A 90 -0.82 -10.52 15.11
C GLU A 90 -1.80 -9.96 16.16
N LYS A 91 -3.07 -10.35 16.10
CA LYS A 91 -4.06 -9.98 17.11
C LYS A 91 -3.67 -10.47 18.51
N GLN A 92 -3.16 -11.71 18.58
CA GLN A 92 -2.70 -12.28 19.84
C GLN A 92 -1.47 -11.53 20.37
N GLN A 93 -0.51 -11.22 19.50
CA GLN A 93 0.68 -10.44 19.87
C GLN A 93 0.33 -9.05 20.44
N PHE A 94 -0.62 -8.32 19.82
CA PHE A 94 -1.09 -7.04 20.37
C PHE A 94 -1.69 -7.23 21.77
N LYS A 95 -2.45 -8.29 22.01
CA LYS A 95 -3.01 -8.61 23.33
C LYS A 95 -1.92 -8.94 24.34
N ASP A 96 -0.98 -9.79 23.98
CA ASP A 96 0.10 -10.26 24.88
C ASP A 96 1.01 -9.08 25.29
N LEU A 97 1.22 -8.13 24.38
CA LEU A 97 1.95 -6.88 24.62
C LEU A 97 1.11 -5.81 25.32
N ASN A 98 -0.18 -6.08 25.55
CA ASN A 98 -1.15 -5.12 26.11
C ASN A 98 -1.21 -3.80 25.32
N ILE A 99 -1.10 -3.88 23.98
CA ILE A 99 -1.16 -2.73 23.09
C ILE A 99 -2.57 -2.60 22.53
N ALA A 100 -3.24 -1.50 22.86
CA ALA A 100 -4.55 -1.16 22.31
C ALA A 100 -4.40 -0.47 20.96
N ILE A 101 -5.22 -0.90 19.98
CA ILE A 101 -5.26 -0.33 18.65
C ILE A 101 -6.69 0.03 18.22
N LYS A 102 -6.78 1.03 17.36
CA LYS A 102 -7.99 1.36 16.58
C LYS A 102 -7.80 0.88 15.15
N THR A 103 -8.87 0.40 14.54
CA THR A 103 -8.89 -0.03 13.13
C THR A 103 -9.78 0.94 12.36
N VAL A 104 -9.25 1.48 11.28
CA VAL A 104 -9.98 2.30 10.32
C VAL A 104 -9.94 1.58 8.98
N VAL A 105 -11.08 1.37 8.35
CA VAL A 105 -11.17 1.05 6.92
C VAL A 105 -11.37 2.37 6.20
N PHE A 106 -10.43 2.75 5.34
CA PHE A 106 -10.48 4.09 4.72
C PHE A 106 -10.77 4.05 3.22
N ALA A 107 -10.55 2.91 2.57
CA ALA A 107 -10.84 2.70 1.16
C ALA A 107 -11.01 1.21 0.83
N GLU A 108 -11.50 0.92 -0.36
CA GLU A 108 -11.47 -0.40 -1.00
C GLU A 108 -10.47 -0.39 -2.14
N ASP A 109 -9.80 -1.52 -2.36
CA ASP A 109 -8.89 -1.77 -3.47
C ASP A 109 -9.33 -3.01 -4.25
N ALA A 110 -8.96 -3.04 -5.52
CA ALA A 110 -9.02 -4.23 -6.35
C ALA A 110 -7.59 -4.67 -6.67
N THR A 111 -7.27 -5.97 -6.53
CA THR A 111 -5.98 -6.48 -6.98
C THR A 111 -6.06 -6.77 -8.48
N ALA A 112 -5.22 -6.09 -9.25
CA ALA A 112 -5.09 -6.28 -10.70
C ALA A 112 -3.99 -7.29 -11.02
N PHE A 113 -4.27 -8.21 -11.94
CA PHE A 113 -3.27 -9.08 -12.54
C PHE A 113 -2.84 -8.49 -13.87
N VAL A 114 -1.52 -8.39 -14.06
CA VAL A 114 -0.92 -7.73 -15.22
C VAL A 114 -0.02 -8.70 -15.98
N VAL A 115 -0.05 -8.60 -17.28
CA VAL A 115 0.85 -9.33 -18.19
C VAL A 115 1.49 -8.35 -19.18
N HIS A 116 2.54 -8.78 -19.88
CA HIS A 116 3.10 -7.96 -20.95
C HIS A 116 2.03 -7.67 -22.02
N LYS A 117 2.03 -6.46 -22.57
CA LYS A 117 1.00 -6.00 -23.53
C LYS A 117 0.86 -6.89 -24.78
N ASP A 118 1.94 -7.54 -25.21
CA ASP A 118 1.97 -8.39 -26.42
C ASP A 118 1.54 -9.84 -26.13
N LEU A 119 1.30 -10.23 -24.88
CA LEU A 119 0.78 -11.55 -24.55
C LEU A 119 -0.67 -11.68 -25.06
N PRO A 120 -1.05 -12.72 -25.82
CA PRO A 120 -2.40 -12.88 -26.37
C PRO A 120 -3.39 -13.42 -25.30
N LEU A 121 -3.55 -12.69 -24.21
CA LEU A 121 -4.42 -13.05 -23.08
C LEU A 121 -5.07 -11.76 -22.54
N ASP A 122 -6.40 -11.67 -22.57
CA ASP A 122 -7.16 -10.49 -22.09
C ASP A 122 -7.96 -10.78 -20.84
N GLU A 123 -8.23 -12.05 -20.55
CA GLU A 123 -8.94 -12.51 -19.37
C GLU A 123 -8.41 -13.84 -18.88
N ILE A 124 -8.61 -14.14 -17.61
CA ILE A 124 -8.21 -15.40 -16.99
C ILE A 124 -9.22 -15.79 -15.91
N ASP A 125 -9.50 -17.08 -15.81
CA ASP A 125 -10.30 -17.60 -14.70
C ASP A 125 -9.45 -17.85 -13.45
N THR A 126 -10.12 -17.85 -12.30
CA THR A 126 -9.46 -18.00 -10.97
C THR A 126 -8.79 -19.37 -10.80
N GLU A 127 -9.27 -20.42 -11.47
CA GLU A 127 -8.66 -21.75 -11.40
C GLU A 127 -7.35 -21.81 -12.19
N THR A 128 -7.36 -21.33 -13.43
CA THR A 128 -6.15 -21.21 -14.26
C THR A 128 -5.11 -20.33 -13.58
N LEU A 129 -5.54 -19.18 -13.03
CA LEU A 129 -4.66 -18.28 -12.29
C LEU A 129 -4.03 -18.96 -11.06
N SER A 130 -4.81 -19.75 -10.31
CA SER A 130 -4.32 -20.56 -9.19
C SER A 130 -3.21 -21.53 -9.62
N LYS A 131 -3.43 -22.24 -10.73
CA LYS A 131 -2.46 -23.21 -11.27
C LYS A 131 -1.17 -22.55 -11.75
N ILE A 132 -1.26 -21.34 -12.34
CA ILE A 132 -0.08 -20.57 -12.70
C ILE A 132 0.70 -20.17 -11.46
N LEU A 133 0.03 -19.54 -10.47
CA LEU A 133 0.71 -18.99 -9.29
C LEU A 133 1.25 -20.07 -8.35
N SER A 134 0.65 -21.28 -8.34
CA SER A 134 1.17 -22.45 -7.62
C SER A 134 2.29 -23.16 -8.38
N GLY A 135 2.46 -22.87 -9.68
CA GLY A 135 3.46 -23.49 -10.54
C GLY A 135 3.06 -24.85 -11.11
N GLU A 136 1.78 -25.18 -11.13
CA GLU A 136 1.24 -26.33 -11.87
C GLU A 136 1.30 -26.07 -13.37
N ILE A 137 0.81 -24.91 -13.84
CA ILE A 137 0.95 -24.43 -15.22
C ILE A 137 2.25 -23.61 -15.28
N LYS A 138 3.20 -24.05 -16.11
CA LYS A 138 4.55 -23.45 -16.22
C LYS A 138 4.82 -22.82 -17.57
N ASN A 139 3.95 -23.05 -18.56
CA ASN A 139 4.15 -22.58 -19.92
C ASN A 139 2.87 -21.95 -20.44
N TRP A 140 2.99 -20.80 -21.10
CA TRP A 140 1.85 -20.13 -21.74
C TRP A 140 1.17 -20.99 -22.80
N SER A 141 1.90 -21.93 -23.42
CA SER A 141 1.32 -22.85 -24.41
C SER A 141 0.26 -23.82 -23.84
N GLU A 142 0.13 -23.92 -22.54
CA GLU A 142 -0.92 -24.71 -21.89
C GLU A 142 -2.29 -24.01 -21.93
N ILE A 143 -2.30 -22.69 -22.13
CA ILE A 143 -3.53 -21.87 -22.11
C ILE A 143 -3.65 -20.88 -23.27
N THR A 144 -2.59 -20.67 -24.04
CA THR A 144 -2.53 -19.79 -25.23
C THR A 144 -1.72 -20.44 -26.33
N GLU A 145 -1.61 -19.81 -27.49
CA GLU A 145 -0.71 -20.23 -28.57
C GLU A 145 0.76 -19.79 -28.36
N PHE A 146 1.04 -19.05 -27.27
CA PHE A 146 2.34 -18.48 -26.99
C PHE A 146 3.26 -19.51 -26.29
N LYS A 147 4.31 -19.98 -26.99
CA LYS A 147 5.14 -21.11 -26.58
C LYS A 147 6.36 -20.67 -25.75
N TYR A 148 6.13 -20.07 -24.58
CA TYR A 148 7.18 -19.61 -23.69
C TYR A 148 6.87 -19.96 -22.23
N PRO A 149 7.89 -20.12 -21.36
CA PRO A 149 7.67 -20.35 -19.95
C PRO A 149 7.01 -19.14 -19.30
N ILE A 150 6.28 -19.35 -18.22
CA ILE A 150 5.67 -18.29 -17.42
C ILE A 150 6.66 -17.79 -16.37
N ASN A 151 6.94 -16.49 -16.35
CA ASN A 151 7.68 -15.83 -15.30
C ASN A 151 6.73 -15.07 -14.37
N ILE A 152 6.71 -15.44 -13.09
CA ILE A 152 5.83 -14.84 -12.10
C ILE A 152 6.59 -13.76 -11.34
N TYR A 153 6.04 -12.54 -11.32
CA TYR A 153 6.52 -11.39 -10.56
C TYR A 153 5.60 -11.21 -9.35
N GLY A 154 5.97 -11.82 -8.24
CA GLY A 154 5.21 -11.81 -6.99
C GLY A 154 5.72 -10.79 -6.00
N ARG A 155 5.24 -10.88 -4.77
CA ARG A 155 5.62 -10.04 -3.63
C ARG A 155 6.24 -10.90 -2.54
N GLN A 156 7.10 -10.29 -1.74
CA GLN A 156 7.63 -10.91 -0.51
C GLN A 156 6.50 -11.27 0.47
N SER A 157 6.76 -12.21 1.37
CA SER A 157 5.77 -12.74 2.33
C SER A 157 5.20 -11.69 3.30
N SER A 158 5.94 -10.60 3.58
CA SER A 158 5.45 -9.47 4.39
C SER A 158 4.39 -8.63 3.68
N SER A 159 4.18 -8.81 2.37
CA SER A 159 3.19 -8.08 1.59
C SER A 159 1.76 -8.51 1.94
N GLY A 160 0.89 -7.53 2.24
CA GLY A 160 -0.53 -7.77 2.42
C GLY A 160 -1.19 -8.30 1.15
N THR A 161 -0.76 -7.84 -0.05
CA THR A 161 -1.28 -8.34 -1.33
C THR A 161 -0.90 -9.80 -1.57
N HIS A 162 0.34 -10.19 -1.24
CA HIS A 162 0.75 -11.59 -1.29
C HIS A 162 -0.18 -12.46 -0.41
N SER A 163 -0.32 -12.09 0.85
CA SER A 163 -1.17 -12.82 1.80
C SER A 163 -2.64 -12.85 1.37
N PHE A 164 -3.15 -11.77 0.81
CA PHE A 164 -4.52 -11.69 0.31
C PHE A 164 -4.75 -12.64 -0.88
N VAL A 165 -3.91 -12.59 -1.91
CA VAL A 165 -4.02 -13.44 -3.10
C VAL A 165 -3.88 -14.91 -2.72
N LYS A 166 -2.87 -15.26 -1.90
CA LYS A 166 -2.66 -16.61 -1.36
C LYS A 166 -3.92 -17.15 -0.69
N LYS A 167 -4.50 -16.39 0.23
CA LYS A 167 -5.71 -16.77 0.97
C LYS A 167 -6.94 -16.88 0.07
N LYS A 168 -7.10 -15.91 -0.86
CA LYS A 168 -8.28 -15.83 -1.73
C LYS A 168 -8.33 -17.00 -2.72
N LEU A 169 -7.18 -17.39 -3.27
CA LEU A 169 -7.04 -18.54 -4.18
C LEU A 169 -6.82 -19.86 -3.45
N LYS A 170 -6.54 -19.86 -2.13
CA LYS A 170 -6.21 -21.04 -1.32
C LYS A 170 -5.01 -21.81 -1.84
N ILE A 171 -3.94 -21.12 -2.20
CA ILE A 171 -2.71 -21.68 -2.78
C ILE A 171 -1.49 -21.41 -1.91
N GLU A 172 -0.43 -22.18 -2.16
CA GLU A 172 0.96 -21.79 -1.89
C GLU A 172 1.58 -21.28 -3.20
N PHE A 173 2.27 -20.15 -3.15
CA PHE A 173 3.00 -19.66 -4.32
C PHE A 173 4.18 -20.57 -4.63
N THR A 174 4.45 -20.77 -5.92
CA THR A 174 5.66 -21.47 -6.33
C THR A 174 6.92 -20.72 -5.91
N ASN A 175 7.94 -21.48 -5.48
CA ASN A 175 9.25 -20.93 -5.16
C ASN A 175 9.99 -20.35 -6.38
N ALA A 176 9.49 -20.58 -7.60
CA ALA A 176 10.02 -20.00 -8.83
C ALA A 176 9.55 -18.56 -9.05
N ALA A 177 8.56 -18.06 -8.27
CA ALA A 177 8.12 -16.68 -8.35
C ALA A 177 9.22 -15.71 -7.91
N LYS A 178 9.46 -14.67 -8.70
CA LYS A 178 10.42 -13.60 -8.36
C LYS A 178 9.79 -12.69 -7.30
N GLU A 179 10.44 -12.56 -6.16
CA GLU A 179 9.97 -11.69 -5.07
C GLU A 179 10.35 -10.24 -5.31
N MET A 180 9.34 -9.37 -5.48
CA MET A 180 9.48 -7.93 -5.65
C MET A 180 9.08 -7.19 -4.37
N THR A 181 9.78 -6.09 -4.06
CA THR A 181 9.50 -5.32 -2.84
C THR A 181 8.25 -4.43 -2.97
N GLY A 182 7.87 -4.03 -4.21
CA GLY A 182 6.74 -3.14 -4.44
C GLY A 182 6.06 -3.30 -5.79
N ASN A 183 4.92 -2.62 -5.95
CA ASN A 183 4.12 -2.63 -7.19
C ASN A 183 4.92 -2.10 -8.39
N ALA A 184 5.70 -1.03 -8.22
CA ALA A 184 6.53 -0.47 -9.30
C ALA A 184 7.48 -1.51 -9.88
N GLN A 185 8.16 -2.29 -9.03
CA GLN A 185 9.09 -3.32 -9.50
C GLN A 185 8.39 -4.45 -10.25
N ILE A 186 7.16 -4.82 -9.85
CA ILE A 186 6.35 -5.80 -10.58
C ILE A 186 6.04 -5.27 -11.98
N LEU A 187 5.56 -4.04 -12.08
CA LEU A 187 5.21 -3.43 -13.37
C LEU A 187 6.44 -3.34 -14.29
N GLU A 188 7.58 -2.87 -13.80
CA GLU A 188 8.81 -2.81 -14.59
C GLU A 188 9.29 -4.20 -15.00
N GLY A 189 9.19 -5.19 -14.12
CA GLY A 189 9.51 -6.58 -14.44
C GLY A 189 8.64 -7.14 -15.56
N VAL A 190 7.32 -6.92 -15.49
CA VAL A 190 6.38 -7.39 -16.51
C VAL A 190 6.53 -6.62 -17.83
N LYS A 191 6.81 -5.31 -17.78
CA LYS A 191 7.11 -4.51 -19.00
C LYS A 191 8.33 -5.01 -19.75
N ALA A 192 9.35 -5.41 -19.02
CA ALA A 192 10.61 -5.89 -19.61
C ALA A 192 10.56 -7.35 -20.05
N ASP A 193 9.55 -8.10 -19.66
CA ASP A 193 9.46 -9.55 -19.86
C ASP A 193 8.15 -9.94 -20.55
N LYS A 194 8.23 -10.29 -21.82
CA LYS A 194 7.06 -10.73 -22.64
C LYS A 194 6.35 -11.97 -22.08
N THR A 195 6.98 -12.69 -21.18
CA THR A 195 6.47 -13.92 -20.57
C THR A 195 5.97 -13.70 -19.13
N GLY A 196 6.04 -12.45 -18.67
CA GLY A 196 5.75 -12.06 -17.30
C GLY A 196 4.26 -12.02 -16.99
N ILE A 197 3.92 -12.47 -15.76
CA ILE A 197 2.66 -12.20 -15.09
C ILE A 197 2.97 -11.67 -13.69
N GLY A 198 2.22 -10.67 -13.23
CA GLY A 198 2.34 -10.12 -11.89
C GLY A 198 1.00 -9.66 -11.33
N TYR A 199 1.00 -9.22 -10.06
CA TYR A 199 -0.20 -8.66 -9.42
C TYR A 199 0.14 -7.40 -8.61
N VAL A 200 -0.71 -6.38 -8.73
CA VAL A 200 -0.56 -5.06 -8.13
C VAL A 200 -1.90 -4.54 -7.62
N GLY A 201 -1.92 -3.48 -6.82
CA GLY A 201 -3.15 -2.74 -6.54
C GLY A 201 -3.67 -2.07 -7.81
N ALA A 202 -4.98 -2.13 -8.06
CA ALA A 202 -5.59 -1.55 -9.25
C ALA A 202 -5.40 -0.03 -9.31
N GLY A 203 -5.47 0.66 -8.17
CA GLY A 203 -5.18 2.09 -8.08
C GLY A 203 -3.79 2.46 -8.60
N TYR A 204 -2.81 1.55 -8.46
CA TYR A 204 -1.45 1.78 -8.94
C TYR A 204 -1.34 1.84 -10.48
N VAL A 205 -2.20 1.13 -11.20
CA VAL A 205 -2.22 1.10 -12.68
C VAL A 205 -3.30 2.01 -13.28
N ALA A 206 -4.30 2.41 -12.49
CA ALA A 206 -5.40 3.26 -12.93
C ALA A 206 -5.03 4.75 -12.90
N HIS A 207 -4.31 5.18 -11.85
CA HIS A 207 -4.01 6.60 -11.61
C HIS A 207 -2.97 7.16 -12.59
N ASP A 208 -1.97 6.38 -12.95
CA ASP A 208 -0.91 6.80 -13.87
C ASP A 208 -0.89 5.95 -15.14
N PRO A 209 -1.40 6.48 -16.27
CA PRO A 209 -1.34 5.79 -17.55
C PRO A 209 0.08 5.43 -17.99
N SER A 210 1.10 6.17 -17.56
CA SER A 210 2.50 5.85 -17.87
C SER A 210 2.97 4.61 -17.10
N ALA A 211 2.48 4.40 -15.90
CA ALA A 211 2.77 3.21 -15.10
C ALA A 211 2.25 1.93 -15.76
N SER A 212 1.12 1.99 -16.45
CA SER A 212 0.54 0.85 -17.18
C SER A 212 1.00 0.71 -18.63
N GLN A 213 1.76 1.70 -19.16
CA GLN A 213 2.30 1.61 -20.51
C GLN A 213 3.22 0.38 -20.66
N GLY A 214 2.87 -0.53 -21.58
CA GLY A 214 3.63 -1.76 -21.81
C GLY A 214 3.11 -2.99 -21.08
N VAL A 215 2.11 -2.86 -20.22
CA VAL A 215 1.40 -3.98 -19.60
C VAL A 215 -0.08 -3.99 -20.02
N LYS A 216 -0.70 -5.16 -19.89
CA LYS A 216 -2.13 -5.38 -20.06
C LYS A 216 -2.71 -5.85 -18.74
N ILE A 217 -3.85 -5.28 -18.35
CA ILE A 217 -4.58 -5.67 -17.15
C ILE A 217 -5.59 -6.75 -17.51
N LEU A 218 -5.49 -7.91 -16.88
CA LEU A 218 -6.39 -9.02 -17.14
C LEU A 218 -7.75 -8.80 -16.48
N LYS A 219 -8.83 -9.15 -17.19
CA LYS A 219 -10.13 -9.35 -16.58
C LYS A 219 -10.15 -10.69 -15.87
N ILE A 220 -10.83 -10.77 -14.75
CA ILE A 220 -10.93 -11.99 -13.94
C ILE A 220 -12.31 -12.60 -14.07
N LYS A 221 -12.34 -13.89 -14.41
CA LYS A 221 -13.55 -14.69 -14.45
C LYS A 221 -13.62 -15.57 -13.22
N ASP A 222 -14.63 -15.36 -12.39
CA ASP A 222 -14.91 -16.24 -11.26
C ASP A 222 -15.79 -17.42 -11.67
N LYS A 223 -15.84 -18.45 -10.80
CA LYS A 223 -16.60 -19.69 -11.06
C LYS A 223 -18.12 -19.49 -11.15
N GLU A 224 -18.63 -18.39 -10.62
CA GLU A 224 -20.07 -18.13 -10.48
C GLU A 224 -20.78 -17.61 -11.73
N GLY A 225 -20.16 -17.60 -12.90
CA GLY A 225 -20.85 -17.37 -14.18
C GLY A 225 -21.10 -15.90 -14.58
N LEU A 226 -20.56 -14.95 -13.83
CA LEU A 226 -20.70 -13.49 -14.08
C LEU A 226 -19.71 -13.00 -15.15
N GLY A 227 -19.35 -13.64 -16.16
CA GLY A 227 -18.40 -13.14 -17.17
C GLY A 227 -17.05 -12.66 -16.56
N ALA A 228 -16.14 -12.19 -17.38
CA ALA A 228 -14.86 -11.67 -16.92
C ALA A 228 -14.98 -10.18 -16.54
N ILE A 229 -14.62 -9.84 -15.30
CA ILE A 229 -14.75 -8.51 -14.69
C ILE A 229 -13.38 -7.84 -14.65
N SER A 230 -13.31 -6.57 -15.08
CA SER A 230 -12.12 -5.75 -14.95
C SER A 230 -11.91 -5.27 -13.51
N PRO A 231 -10.66 -5.25 -12.96
CA PRO A 231 -10.39 -4.60 -11.68
C PRO A 231 -10.63 -3.08 -11.69
N LEU A 232 -10.83 -2.48 -12.87
CA LEU A 232 -11.11 -1.05 -13.06
C LEU A 232 -12.61 -0.77 -13.28
N ASP A 233 -13.47 -1.79 -13.20
CA ASP A 233 -14.92 -1.62 -13.34
C ASP A 233 -15.52 -1.10 -12.02
N GLN A 234 -15.77 0.21 -11.97
CA GLN A 234 -16.36 0.88 -10.81
C GLN A 234 -17.71 0.27 -10.39
N SER A 235 -18.52 -0.13 -11.35
CA SER A 235 -19.84 -0.70 -11.08
C SER A 235 -19.72 -2.06 -10.40
N ALA A 236 -18.81 -2.90 -10.89
CA ALA A 236 -18.54 -4.21 -10.32
C ALA A 236 -17.92 -4.11 -8.90
N ILE A 237 -17.03 -3.13 -8.68
CA ILE A 237 -16.45 -2.87 -7.36
C ILE A 237 -17.52 -2.39 -6.39
N ASN A 238 -18.36 -1.42 -6.78
CA ASN A 238 -19.46 -0.94 -5.93
C ASN A 238 -20.48 -2.03 -5.58
N ALA A 239 -20.69 -2.97 -6.50
CA ALA A 239 -21.56 -4.13 -6.30
C ALA A 239 -20.90 -5.27 -5.48
N GLY A 240 -19.60 -5.17 -5.19
CA GLY A 240 -18.84 -6.23 -4.51
C GLY A 240 -18.67 -7.52 -5.32
N THR A 241 -18.75 -7.42 -6.66
CA THR A 241 -18.73 -8.59 -7.56
C THR A 241 -17.35 -8.91 -8.12
N TYR A 242 -16.38 -8.01 -7.99
CA TYR A 242 -15.01 -8.32 -8.39
C TYR A 242 -14.33 -9.26 -7.40
N PHE A 243 -13.86 -10.40 -7.87
CA PHE A 243 -13.34 -11.47 -7.00
C PHE A 243 -12.19 -11.03 -6.09
N PHE A 244 -11.25 -10.20 -6.58
CA PHE A 244 -10.10 -9.76 -5.80
C PHE A 244 -10.25 -8.34 -5.21
N GLN A 245 -11.47 -7.96 -4.86
CA GLN A 245 -11.74 -6.75 -4.09
C GLN A 245 -11.42 -6.97 -2.61
N ARG A 246 -10.93 -5.91 -1.95
CA ARG A 246 -10.54 -5.95 -0.53
C ARG A 246 -10.56 -4.57 0.11
N PRO A 247 -10.85 -4.49 1.41
CA PRO A 247 -10.68 -3.26 2.17
C PRO A 247 -9.20 -2.95 2.43
N LEU A 248 -8.90 -1.65 2.53
CA LEU A 248 -7.63 -1.10 2.99
C LEU A 248 -7.78 -0.59 4.41
N TYR A 249 -6.83 -0.95 5.25
CA TYR A 249 -6.87 -0.73 6.68
C TYR A 249 -5.78 0.23 7.14
N GLN A 250 -6.11 1.03 8.13
CA GLN A 250 -5.16 1.73 8.97
C GLN A 250 -5.31 1.21 10.40
N PHE A 251 -4.24 0.61 10.93
CA PHE A 251 -4.14 0.24 12.33
C PHE A 251 -3.41 1.35 13.07
N ILE A 252 -3.97 1.85 14.16
CA ILE A 252 -3.53 3.05 14.85
C ILE A 252 -3.35 2.71 16.32
N LEU A 253 -2.21 3.06 16.93
CA LEU A 253 -2.05 2.95 18.36
C LEU A 253 -3.10 3.81 19.07
N ALA A 254 -3.79 3.26 20.06
CA ALA A 254 -4.81 4.01 20.79
C ALA A 254 -4.25 5.30 21.42
N ASP A 255 -3.02 5.24 21.90
CA ASP A 255 -2.32 6.39 22.49
C ASP A 255 -1.93 7.46 21.46
N SER A 256 -1.78 7.08 20.18
CA SER A 256 -1.53 8.02 19.08
C SER A 256 -2.81 8.63 18.50
N TRP A 257 -3.99 8.16 18.91
CA TRP A 257 -5.25 8.54 18.27
C TRP A 257 -5.48 10.05 18.21
N GLU A 258 -5.31 10.77 19.32
CA GLU A 258 -5.54 12.23 19.35
C GLU A 258 -4.59 12.99 18.42
N LYS A 259 -3.38 12.50 18.26
CA LYS A 259 -2.37 13.07 17.34
C LYS A 259 -2.74 12.81 15.87
N VAL A 260 -3.22 11.61 15.54
CA VAL A 260 -3.49 11.22 14.14
C VAL A 260 -4.92 11.57 13.69
N ARG A 261 -5.86 11.75 14.62
CA ARG A 261 -7.27 12.03 14.33
C ARG A 261 -7.52 13.17 13.33
N PRO A 262 -6.81 14.32 13.37
CA PRO A 262 -6.99 15.36 12.37
C PRO A 262 -6.73 14.88 10.94
N PHE A 263 -5.70 14.06 10.74
CA PHE A 263 -5.39 13.45 9.45
C PHE A 263 -6.46 12.44 9.01
N ILE A 264 -6.90 11.57 9.91
CA ILE A 264 -7.99 10.61 9.62
C ILE A 264 -9.30 11.32 9.26
N ASN A 265 -9.60 12.43 9.95
CA ASN A 265 -10.78 13.26 9.62
C ASN A 265 -10.65 13.91 8.24
N PHE A 266 -9.43 14.33 7.85
CA PHE A 266 -9.18 14.82 6.50
C PHE A 266 -9.40 13.74 5.44
N GLU A 267 -8.88 12.52 5.64
CA GLU A 267 -9.11 11.40 4.72
C GLU A 267 -10.60 11.11 4.49
N ARG A 268 -11.40 11.27 5.55
CA ARG A 268 -12.87 11.07 5.54
C ARG A 268 -13.66 12.27 5.03
N SER A 269 -13.04 13.44 4.91
CA SER A 269 -13.69 14.64 4.35
C SER A 269 -14.02 14.44 2.86
N GLU A 270 -14.84 15.32 2.31
CA GLU A 270 -15.17 15.33 0.89
C GLU A 270 -13.90 15.43 0.04
N SER A 271 -12.96 16.33 0.40
CA SER A 271 -11.69 16.50 -0.31
C SER A 271 -10.79 15.25 -0.22
N GLY A 272 -10.70 14.62 0.95
CA GLY A 272 -9.94 13.39 1.12
C GLY A 272 -10.52 12.23 0.31
N ARG A 273 -11.84 12.06 0.34
CA ARG A 273 -12.54 11.03 -0.44
C ARG A 273 -12.37 11.24 -1.95
N GLN A 274 -12.41 12.50 -2.41
CA GLN A 274 -12.17 12.80 -3.81
C GLN A 274 -10.74 12.39 -4.22
N LEU A 275 -9.74 12.71 -3.39
CA LEU A 275 -8.35 12.28 -3.62
C LEU A 275 -8.22 10.74 -3.66
N ILE A 276 -8.89 10.01 -2.76
CA ILE A 276 -8.90 8.54 -2.77
C ILE A 276 -9.47 8.03 -4.09
N SER A 277 -10.60 8.58 -4.54
CA SER A 277 -11.23 8.20 -5.79
C SER A 277 -10.37 8.53 -7.02
N ASP A 278 -9.77 9.73 -7.05
CA ASP A 278 -8.91 10.17 -8.16
C ASP A 278 -7.64 9.30 -8.30
N HIS A 279 -7.23 8.64 -7.22
CA HIS A 279 -6.11 7.69 -7.22
C HIS A 279 -6.54 6.24 -7.56
N GLY A 280 -7.78 6.03 -8.02
CA GLY A 280 -8.27 4.72 -8.46
C GLY A 280 -8.60 3.76 -7.34
N TYR A 281 -8.82 4.27 -6.13
CA TYR A 281 -9.38 3.52 -5.01
C TYR A 281 -10.87 3.81 -4.86
N TYR A 282 -11.56 2.97 -4.10
CA TYR A 282 -13.02 3.03 -4.03
C TYR A 282 -13.48 3.34 -2.60
N ILE A 283 -14.57 4.10 -2.49
CA ILE A 283 -15.21 4.41 -1.20
C ILE A 283 -16.59 3.81 -1.24
N LEU A 284 -16.85 2.83 -0.38
CA LEU A 284 -18.17 2.23 -0.26
C LEU A 284 -19.14 3.17 0.48
N GLU A 285 -20.41 3.16 0.08
CA GLU A 285 -21.42 4.05 0.66
C GLU A 285 -21.67 3.81 2.15
N ASN A 286 -21.56 2.58 2.62
CA ASN A 286 -21.67 2.22 4.03
C ASN A 286 -20.54 2.79 4.90
N GLN A 287 -19.38 3.13 4.33
CA GLN A 287 -18.26 3.78 5.02
C GLN A 287 -18.48 5.28 5.23
N LYS A 288 -19.51 5.88 4.60
CA LYS A 288 -19.84 7.30 4.73
C LYS A 288 -20.42 7.65 6.12
N ASN A 289 -20.90 6.66 6.88
CA ASN A 289 -21.70 6.88 8.10
C ASN A 289 -21.01 6.43 9.40
N GLU A 290 -19.78 5.90 9.36
CA GLU A 290 -19.04 5.57 10.59
C GLU A 290 -18.16 6.76 11.02
N ILE A 291 -18.80 7.71 11.75
CA ILE A 291 -18.15 8.82 12.44
C ILE A 291 -18.03 8.49 13.93
#